data_3682e34144867c9c107a4fdb758786c1
#
_entry.id   3682e34144867c9c107a4fdb758786c1
#
_cell.length_a   1.000
_cell.length_b   1.000
_cell.length_c   1.000
_cell.angle_alpha   90.00
_cell.angle_beta   90.00
_cell.angle_gamma   90.00
#
_symmetry.space_group_name_H-M   'P 1'
#
loop_
_entity.id
_entity.type
_entity.pdbx_description
1 polymer ?
#
loop_
_entity_poly.entity_id
_entity_poly.type
_entity_poly.pdbx_seq_one_letter_code
_entity_poly.pdbx_strand_id
1 'polypeptide(L)'
;MSDDLKEAVERLTLKDKVELREYLSDMIESSRRVRSPLRCSILLGEMAKAMGWEQPIPYESRESLHVWARTMVAYQMLREGYSTVEVGHQMMKDHSTICHLRSKMQDVFDMPQAYEDILEMWDKFQNQINHDIHERTTEDPFSLGGEFPDCGQSEMGEESGEDCPPDDL
;
A
#
# COMPACT_ATOMS: atom_id res chain seq x y z
N MET A 1 9.06 9.40 -18.80
CA MET A 1 9.81 10.54 -18.24
C MET A 1 9.72 11.65 -19.26
N SER A 2 9.28 12.86 -18.87
CA SER A 2 9.14 13.97 -19.82
C SER A 2 10.50 14.35 -20.39
N ASP A 3 10.52 14.85 -21.64
CA ASP A 3 11.77 15.23 -22.30
C ASP A 3 12.44 16.41 -21.58
N ASP A 4 11.65 17.33 -20.99
CA ASP A 4 12.13 18.42 -20.15
C ASP A 4 12.94 17.93 -18.95
N LEU A 5 12.51 16.82 -18.32
CA LEU A 5 13.23 16.24 -17.17
C LEU A 5 14.55 15.61 -17.61
N LYS A 6 14.59 14.96 -18.78
CA LYS A 6 15.84 14.42 -19.34
C LYS A 6 16.84 15.53 -19.61
N GLU A 7 16.41 16.61 -20.25
CA GLU A 7 17.24 17.76 -20.57
C GLU A 7 17.76 18.44 -19.29
N ALA A 8 16.90 18.57 -18.25
CA ALA A 8 17.32 19.10 -16.96
C ALA A 8 18.41 18.25 -16.30
N VAL A 9 18.27 16.91 -16.33
CA VAL A 9 19.26 15.97 -15.78
C VAL A 9 20.57 15.99 -16.60
N GLU A 10 20.49 16.14 -17.93
CA GLU A 10 21.69 16.24 -18.77
C GLU A 10 22.55 17.47 -18.46
N ARG A 11 21.94 18.58 -18.07
CA ARG A 11 22.63 19.83 -17.69
C ARG A 11 23.35 19.77 -16.34
N LEU A 12 23.06 18.78 -15.49
CA LEU A 12 23.71 18.62 -14.20
C LEU A 12 25.18 18.21 -14.34
N THR A 13 26.02 18.72 -13.43
CA THR A 13 27.42 18.25 -13.34
C THR A 13 27.47 16.78 -12.90
N LEU A 14 28.60 16.12 -13.11
CA LEU A 14 28.78 14.72 -12.68
C LEU A 14 28.55 14.58 -11.16
N LYS A 15 29.01 15.54 -10.37
CA LYS A 15 28.83 15.59 -8.93
C LYS A 15 27.34 15.65 -8.56
N ASP A 16 26.60 16.57 -9.17
CA ASP A 16 25.16 16.74 -8.90
C ASP A 16 24.36 15.50 -9.32
N LYS A 17 24.77 14.81 -10.39
CA LYS A 17 24.15 13.55 -10.82
C LYS A 17 24.34 12.42 -9.81
N VAL A 18 25.52 12.35 -9.17
CA VAL A 18 25.79 11.38 -8.11
C VAL A 18 24.95 11.70 -6.87
N GLU A 19 24.92 12.94 -6.43
CA GLU A 19 24.12 13.39 -5.28
C GLU A 19 22.62 13.15 -5.52
N LEU A 20 22.12 13.46 -6.71
CA LEU A 20 20.72 13.19 -7.10
C LEU A 20 20.40 11.69 -7.08
N ARG A 21 21.31 10.86 -7.57
CA ARG A 21 21.14 9.39 -7.54
C ARG A 21 21.07 8.85 -6.11
N GLU A 22 21.95 9.33 -5.22
CA GLU A 22 21.95 8.95 -3.81
C GLU A 22 20.64 9.39 -3.13
N TYR A 23 20.23 10.63 -3.32
CA TYR A 23 18.97 11.16 -2.81
C TYR A 23 17.75 10.36 -3.28
N LEU A 24 17.67 10.05 -4.57
CA LEU A 24 16.58 9.23 -5.13
C LEU A 24 16.61 7.80 -4.58
N SER A 25 17.80 7.23 -4.39
CA SER A 25 17.97 5.90 -3.80
C SER A 25 17.46 5.87 -2.36
N ASP A 26 17.79 6.89 -1.55
CA ASP A 26 17.33 7.02 -0.16
C ASP A 26 15.82 7.24 -0.09
N MET A 27 15.25 8.03 -1.00
CA MET A 27 13.81 8.23 -1.11
C MET A 27 13.07 6.94 -1.46
N ILE A 28 13.59 6.17 -2.41
CA ILE A 28 13.04 4.87 -2.81
C ILE A 28 13.12 3.88 -1.63
N GLU A 29 14.26 3.83 -0.94
CA GLU A 29 14.46 2.96 0.23
C GLU A 29 13.53 3.35 1.39
N SER A 30 13.37 4.65 1.65
CA SER A 30 12.42 5.16 2.65
C SER A 30 10.98 4.81 2.29
N SER A 31 10.57 4.96 1.04
CA SER A 31 9.25 4.56 0.55
C SER A 31 9.02 3.05 0.68
N ARG A 32 10.06 2.23 0.49
CA ARG A 32 10.00 0.78 0.70
C ARG A 32 9.73 0.39 2.15
N ARG A 33 10.30 1.13 3.13
CA ARG A 33 10.14 0.84 4.57
C ARG A 33 8.74 1.07 5.10
N VAL A 34 7.96 1.93 4.47
CA VAL A 34 6.58 2.28 4.89
C VAL A 34 5.52 1.37 4.27
N ARG A 35 5.90 0.36 3.48
CA ARG A 35 4.95 -0.52 2.81
C ARG A 35 4.17 -1.36 3.80
N SER A 36 2.84 -1.22 3.74
CA SER A 36 1.95 -1.99 4.60
C SER A 36 2.04 -3.50 4.32
N PRO A 37 2.30 -4.35 5.33
CA PRO A 37 2.26 -5.79 5.16
C PRO A 37 0.84 -6.31 4.87
N LEU A 38 -0.19 -5.47 5.07
CA LEU A 38 -1.59 -5.81 4.84
C LEU A 38 -2.13 -5.27 3.52
N ARG A 39 -1.26 -4.71 2.66
CA ARG A 39 -1.72 -4.04 1.43
C ARG A 39 -2.54 -4.96 0.53
N CYS A 40 -2.12 -6.21 0.39
CA CYS A 40 -2.85 -7.21 -0.40
C CYS A 40 -4.28 -7.41 0.10
N SER A 41 -4.50 -7.58 1.39
CA SER A 41 -5.83 -7.78 1.96
C SER A 41 -6.72 -6.55 1.82
N ILE A 42 -6.14 -5.35 1.95
CA ILE A 42 -6.85 -4.08 1.70
C ILE A 42 -7.31 -4.03 0.24
N LEU A 43 -6.42 -4.26 -0.71
CA LEU A 43 -6.76 -4.21 -2.14
C LEU A 43 -7.76 -5.30 -2.55
N LEU A 44 -7.70 -6.49 -1.94
CA LEU A 44 -8.72 -7.52 -2.15
C LEU A 44 -10.10 -7.11 -1.62
N GLY A 45 -10.13 -6.38 -0.50
CA GLY A 45 -11.35 -5.76 0.03
C GLY A 45 -11.92 -4.71 -0.92
N GLU A 46 -11.07 -3.81 -1.43
CA GLU A 46 -11.49 -2.78 -2.40
C GLU A 46 -11.97 -3.40 -3.72
N MET A 47 -11.32 -4.47 -4.17
CA MET A 47 -11.78 -5.22 -5.33
C MET A 47 -13.16 -5.85 -5.10
N ALA A 48 -13.39 -6.45 -3.94
CA ALA A 48 -14.69 -7.03 -3.61
C ALA A 48 -15.79 -5.95 -3.59
N LYS A 49 -15.52 -4.77 -3.01
CA LYS A 49 -16.45 -3.62 -3.04
C LYS A 49 -16.73 -3.15 -4.47
N ALA A 50 -15.69 -2.97 -5.29
CA ALA A 50 -15.82 -2.55 -6.68
C ALA A 50 -16.71 -3.49 -7.52
N MET A 51 -16.67 -4.79 -7.18
CA MET A 51 -17.46 -5.83 -7.85
C MET A 51 -18.83 -6.08 -7.19
N GLY A 52 -19.13 -5.43 -6.07
CA GLY A 52 -20.37 -5.65 -5.31
C GLY A 52 -20.45 -7.03 -4.67
N TRP A 53 -19.31 -7.67 -4.36
CA TRP A 53 -19.27 -8.96 -3.70
C TRP A 53 -19.42 -8.80 -2.18
N GLU A 54 -20.34 -9.54 -1.58
CA GLU A 54 -20.60 -9.48 -0.14
C GLU A 54 -19.47 -10.09 0.71
N GLN A 55 -18.68 -10.99 0.12
CA GLN A 55 -17.61 -11.69 0.82
C GLN A 55 -16.25 -11.35 0.21
N PRO A 56 -15.19 -11.34 1.04
CA PRO A 56 -13.83 -11.16 0.55
C PRO A 56 -13.44 -12.30 -0.39
N ILE A 57 -12.59 -11.97 -1.36
CA ILE A 57 -12.13 -12.93 -2.38
C ILE A 57 -11.32 -14.06 -1.74
N PRO A 58 -11.76 -15.31 -1.82
CA PRO A 58 -11.01 -16.42 -1.24
C PRO A 58 -9.68 -16.64 -1.98
N TYR A 59 -8.58 -16.78 -1.24
CA TYR A 59 -7.25 -17.00 -1.81
C TYR A 59 -7.14 -18.28 -2.65
N GLU A 60 -7.93 -19.30 -2.33
CA GLU A 60 -7.88 -20.62 -2.97
C GLU A 60 -8.92 -20.82 -4.07
N SER A 61 -9.86 -19.87 -4.23
CA SER A 61 -10.90 -20.00 -5.25
C SER A 61 -10.30 -20.12 -6.66
N ARG A 62 -10.82 -21.05 -7.44
CA ARG A 62 -10.46 -21.28 -8.85
C ARG A 62 -11.47 -20.66 -9.81
N GLU A 63 -12.49 -19.99 -9.31
CA GLU A 63 -13.42 -19.24 -10.14
C GLU A 63 -12.68 -18.19 -10.99
N SER A 64 -13.04 -18.12 -12.26
CA SER A 64 -12.35 -17.26 -13.22
C SER A 64 -12.28 -15.80 -12.77
N LEU A 65 -13.39 -15.26 -12.27
CA LEU A 65 -13.46 -13.86 -11.79
C LEU A 65 -12.56 -13.64 -10.57
N HIS A 66 -12.54 -14.57 -9.61
CA HIS A 66 -11.66 -14.46 -8.44
C HIS A 66 -10.16 -14.58 -8.82
N VAL A 67 -9.87 -15.39 -9.85
CA VAL A 67 -8.50 -15.47 -10.39
C VAL A 67 -8.09 -14.15 -11.01
N TRP A 68 -8.96 -13.53 -11.81
CA TRP A 68 -8.70 -12.22 -12.40
C TRP A 68 -8.58 -11.12 -11.34
N ALA A 69 -9.46 -11.11 -10.35
CA ALA A 69 -9.38 -10.15 -9.24
C ALA A 69 -8.02 -10.22 -8.51
N ARG A 70 -7.55 -11.41 -8.17
CA ARG A 70 -6.20 -11.60 -7.58
C ARG A 70 -5.08 -11.17 -8.53
N THR A 71 -5.24 -11.42 -9.82
CA THR A 71 -4.28 -10.99 -10.85
C THR A 71 -4.16 -9.47 -10.88
N MET A 72 -5.29 -8.76 -10.84
CA MET A 72 -5.36 -7.30 -10.80
C MET A 72 -4.75 -6.73 -9.52
N VAL A 73 -5.07 -7.31 -8.36
CA VAL A 73 -4.49 -6.91 -7.08
C VAL A 73 -2.98 -7.09 -7.07
N ALA A 74 -2.47 -8.24 -7.55
CA ALA A 74 -1.03 -8.47 -7.68
C ALA A 74 -0.37 -7.42 -8.59
N TYR A 75 -0.99 -7.14 -9.72
CA TYR A 75 -0.48 -6.15 -10.67
C TYR A 75 -0.49 -4.73 -10.08
N GLN A 76 -1.55 -4.35 -9.35
CA GLN A 76 -1.63 -3.07 -8.66
C GLN A 76 -0.50 -2.91 -7.61
N MET A 77 -0.24 -3.94 -6.81
CA MET A 77 0.86 -3.91 -5.85
C MET A 77 2.22 -3.72 -6.54
N LEU A 78 2.45 -4.39 -7.68
CA LEU A 78 3.67 -4.19 -8.47
C LEU A 78 3.79 -2.75 -9.00
N ARG A 79 2.68 -2.12 -9.42
CA ARG A 79 2.64 -0.71 -9.82
C ARG A 79 2.95 0.23 -8.65
N GLU A 80 2.52 -0.12 -7.45
CA GLU A 80 2.85 0.60 -6.20
C GLU A 80 4.31 0.38 -5.77
N GLY A 81 5.06 -0.43 -6.53
CA GLY A 81 6.49 -0.65 -6.36
C GLY A 81 6.85 -1.81 -5.43
N TYR A 82 5.89 -2.66 -4.98
CA TYR A 82 6.23 -3.90 -4.29
C TYR A 82 7.01 -4.83 -5.22
N SER A 83 7.97 -5.56 -4.69
CA SER A 83 8.68 -6.59 -5.44
C SER A 83 7.80 -7.83 -5.64
N THR A 84 8.14 -8.65 -6.63
CA THR A 84 7.43 -9.93 -6.88
C THR A 84 7.49 -10.87 -5.68
N VAL A 85 8.55 -10.79 -4.89
CA VAL A 85 8.73 -11.59 -3.66
C VAL A 85 7.79 -11.10 -2.56
N GLU A 86 7.71 -9.78 -2.32
CA GLU A 86 6.81 -9.18 -1.33
C GLU A 86 5.34 -9.47 -1.66
N VAL A 87 4.95 -9.31 -2.93
CA VAL A 87 3.60 -9.66 -3.40
C VAL A 87 3.33 -11.15 -3.22
N GLY A 88 4.29 -12.00 -3.57
CA GLY A 88 4.21 -13.45 -3.39
C GLY A 88 3.97 -13.82 -1.92
N HIS A 89 4.72 -13.24 -1.00
CA HIS A 89 4.54 -13.45 0.44
C HIS A 89 3.14 -13.05 0.92
N GLN A 90 2.65 -11.87 0.53
CA GLN A 90 1.32 -11.41 0.94
C GLN A 90 0.18 -12.23 0.32
N MET A 91 0.38 -12.77 -0.88
CA MET A 91 -0.61 -13.59 -1.59
C MET A 91 -0.44 -15.10 -1.35
N MET A 92 0.54 -15.52 -0.55
CA MET A 92 0.90 -16.94 -0.33
C MET A 92 1.18 -17.66 -1.65
N LYS A 93 1.92 -17.03 -2.55
CA LYS A 93 2.31 -17.56 -3.87
C LYS A 93 3.79 -17.39 -4.11
N ASP A 94 4.35 -18.26 -4.95
CA ASP A 94 5.73 -18.12 -5.40
C ASP A 94 5.91 -16.88 -6.28
N HIS A 95 7.10 -16.28 -6.23
CA HIS A 95 7.45 -15.13 -7.06
C HIS A 95 7.26 -15.41 -8.56
N SER A 96 7.50 -16.66 -9.01
CA SER A 96 7.28 -17.09 -10.39
C SER A 96 5.80 -17.00 -10.79
N THR A 97 4.89 -17.33 -9.88
CA THR A 97 3.46 -17.13 -10.07
C THR A 97 3.12 -15.65 -10.24
N ILE A 98 3.72 -14.77 -9.43
CA ILE A 98 3.49 -13.33 -9.53
C ILE A 98 4.04 -12.77 -10.86
N CYS A 99 5.19 -13.25 -11.32
CA CYS A 99 5.70 -12.90 -12.65
C CYS A 99 4.71 -13.30 -13.76
N HIS A 100 4.12 -14.49 -13.65
CA HIS A 100 3.11 -14.94 -14.60
C HIS A 100 1.83 -14.08 -14.56
N LEU A 101 1.34 -13.73 -13.36
CA LEU A 101 0.19 -12.84 -13.22
C LEU A 101 0.46 -11.44 -13.82
N ARG A 102 1.68 -10.92 -13.64
CA ARG A 102 2.11 -9.67 -14.28
C ARG A 102 2.04 -9.76 -15.81
N SER A 103 2.62 -10.82 -16.41
CA SER A 103 2.57 -11.02 -17.86
C SER A 103 1.14 -11.14 -18.35
N LYS A 104 0.30 -11.87 -17.62
CA LYS A 104 -1.12 -12.02 -17.95
C LYS A 104 -1.88 -10.69 -17.98
N MET A 105 -1.59 -9.78 -17.04
CA MET A 105 -2.17 -8.41 -17.07
C MET A 105 -1.61 -7.59 -18.22
N GLN A 106 -0.34 -7.78 -18.58
CA GLN A 106 0.24 -7.10 -19.73
C GLN A 106 -0.47 -7.54 -21.03
N ASP A 107 -0.73 -8.85 -21.20
CA ASP A 107 -1.49 -9.37 -22.35
C ASP A 107 -2.90 -8.75 -22.44
N VAL A 108 -3.56 -8.48 -21.30
CA VAL A 108 -4.87 -7.79 -21.27
C VAL A 108 -4.76 -6.38 -21.85
N PHE A 109 -3.72 -5.63 -21.50
CA PHE A 109 -3.53 -4.27 -22.00
C PHE A 109 -3.05 -4.25 -23.47
N ASP A 110 -2.30 -5.25 -23.88
CA ASP A 110 -1.81 -5.36 -25.26
C ASP A 110 -2.92 -5.80 -26.23
N MET A 111 -3.94 -6.53 -25.73
CA MET A 111 -5.06 -7.03 -26.53
C MET A 111 -6.43 -6.63 -25.96
N PRO A 112 -6.75 -5.34 -25.87
CA PRO A 112 -7.95 -4.83 -25.19
C PRO A 112 -9.26 -5.41 -25.75
N GLN A 113 -9.31 -5.66 -27.04
CA GLN A 113 -10.51 -6.21 -27.70
C GLN A 113 -10.83 -7.65 -27.30
N ALA A 114 -9.83 -8.42 -26.88
CA ALA A 114 -10.00 -9.80 -26.43
C ALA A 114 -10.39 -9.91 -24.94
N TYR A 115 -10.21 -8.83 -24.18
CA TYR A 115 -10.36 -8.80 -22.72
C TYR A 115 -11.22 -7.63 -22.24
N GLU A 116 -12.24 -7.25 -23.00
CA GLU A 116 -13.10 -6.08 -22.69
C GLU A 116 -13.73 -6.17 -21.29
N ASP A 117 -14.30 -7.33 -20.93
CA ASP A 117 -14.88 -7.59 -19.60
C ASP A 117 -13.86 -7.43 -18.47
N ILE A 118 -12.61 -7.82 -18.73
CA ILE A 118 -11.52 -7.76 -17.75
C ILE A 118 -11.04 -6.32 -17.57
N LEU A 119 -11.01 -5.54 -18.64
CA LEU A 119 -10.68 -4.12 -18.59
C LEU A 119 -11.78 -3.33 -17.86
N GLU A 120 -13.05 -3.62 -18.10
CA GLU A 120 -14.15 -3.00 -17.33
C GLU A 120 -14.03 -3.29 -15.83
N MET A 121 -13.68 -4.51 -15.47
CA MET A 121 -13.42 -4.91 -14.09
C MET A 121 -12.20 -4.16 -13.50
N TRP A 122 -11.15 -3.98 -14.28
CA TRP A 122 -9.98 -3.19 -13.89
C TRP A 122 -10.33 -1.72 -13.65
N ASP A 123 -11.11 -1.11 -14.52
CA ASP A 123 -11.52 0.29 -14.41
C ASP A 123 -12.39 0.52 -13.16
N LYS A 124 -13.34 -0.37 -12.88
CA LYS A 124 -14.11 -0.35 -11.63
C LYS A 124 -13.21 -0.39 -10.40
N PHE A 125 -12.21 -1.27 -10.42
CA PHE A 125 -11.25 -1.39 -9.32
C PHE A 125 -10.38 -0.14 -9.16
N GLN A 126 -9.89 0.45 -10.24
CA GLN A 126 -9.11 1.69 -10.18
C GLN A 126 -9.95 2.86 -9.64
N ASN A 127 -11.20 2.98 -10.06
CA ASN A 127 -12.12 3.99 -9.57
C ASN A 127 -12.38 3.84 -8.07
N GLN A 128 -12.56 2.61 -7.57
CA GLN A 128 -12.74 2.34 -6.15
C GLN A 128 -11.51 2.76 -5.33
N ILE A 129 -10.30 2.41 -5.78
CA ILE A 129 -9.06 2.79 -5.09
C ILE A 129 -8.92 4.32 -5.03
N ASN A 130 -9.20 5.01 -6.13
CA ASN A 130 -9.08 6.46 -6.21
C ASN A 130 -10.10 7.17 -5.32
N HIS A 131 -11.31 6.65 -5.22
CA HIS A 131 -12.37 7.17 -4.35
C HIS A 131 -11.95 7.10 -2.88
N ASP A 132 -11.46 5.95 -2.43
CA ASP A 132 -11.01 5.75 -1.05
C ASP A 132 -9.82 6.66 -0.65
N ILE A 133 -8.94 6.95 -1.61
CA ILE A 133 -7.83 7.90 -1.38
C ILE A 133 -8.40 9.31 -1.17
N HIS A 134 -9.41 9.70 -1.93
CA HIS A 134 -10.00 11.03 -1.85
C HIS A 134 -10.78 11.23 -0.55
N GLU A 135 -11.55 10.25 -0.11
CA GLU A 135 -12.28 10.30 1.17
C GLU A 135 -11.32 10.43 2.37
N ARG A 136 -10.23 9.67 2.38
CA ARG A 136 -9.22 9.74 3.46
C ARG A 136 -8.46 11.07 3.49
N THR A 137 -8.37 11.80 2.38
CA THR A 137 -7.69 13.11 2.32
C THR A 137 -8.61 14.26 2.73
N THR A 138 -9.93 14.07 2.69
CA THR A 138 -10.92 15.09 3.07
C THR A 138 -11.33 15.02 4.53
N GLU A 139 -11.03 13.94 5.24
CA GLU A 139 -11.15 13.88 6.69
C GLU A 139 -9.94 14.61 7.30
N ASP A 140 -10.12 15.89 7.56
CA ASP A 140 -9.13 16.75 8.20
C ASP A 140 -8.79 16.18 9.59
N PRO A 141 -7.56 15.68 9.85
CA PRO A 141 -7.21 15.08 11.13
C PRO A 141 -7.19 16.11 12.29
N PHE A 142 -7.42 17.39 11.99
CA PHE A 142 -7.43 18.49 12.96
C PHE A 142 -8.85 18.96 13.36
N SER A 143 -9.91 18.34 12.87
CA SER A 143 -11.30 18.67 13.28
C SER A 143 -11.73 18.02 14.59
N LEU A 144 -10.84 17.45 15.36
CA LEU A 144 -11.08 17.14 16.76
C LEU A 144 -10.88 18.41 17.59
N GLY A 145 -11.85 19.34 17.49
CA GLY A 145 -12.13 20.34 18.49
C GLY A 145 -12.62 19.69 19.79
N GLY A 146 -11.81 18.84 20.37
CA GLY A 146 -11.97 18.35 21.73
C GLY A 146 -11.40 19.39 22.67
N GLU A 147 -12.26 20.08 23.40
CA GLU A 147 -11.91 20.81 24.61
C GLU A 147 -11.01 19.93 25.46
N PHE A 148 -9.77 20.33 25.63
CA PHE A 148 -8.89 19.73 26.63
C PHE A 148 -9.54 19.99 28.01
N PRO A 149 -9.88 18.95 28.78
CA PRO A 149 -10.28 19.17 30.14
C PRO A 149 -9.12 19.82 30.89
N ASP A 150 -9.40 20.99 31.43
CA ASP A 150 -8.54 21.72 32.33
C ASP A 150 -8.05 20.77 33.44
N CYS A 151 -6.78 20.39 33.40
CA CYS A 151 -6.15 19.63 34.47
C CYS A 151 -5.96 20.56 35.65
N GLY A 152 -6.99 20.63 36.46
CA GLY A 152 -6.93 21.25 37.79
C GLY A 152 -5.72 20.74 38.54
N GLN A 153 -4.97 21.72 39.07
CA GLN A 153 -3.91 21.56 40.03
C GLN A 153 -4.39 20.66 41.19
N SER A 154 -3.79 19.51 41.34
CA SER A 154 -3.92 18.69 42.54
C SER A 154 -2.59 18.65 43.25
N GLU A 155 -2.63 19.26 44.36
CA GLU A 155 -1.73 19.38 45.48
C GLU A 155 -0.79 18.19 45.73
N MET A 156 0.42 18.56 46.10
CA MET A 156 1.43 17.72 46.73
C MET A 156 0.90 17.06 47.99
N GLY A 157 0.91 15.74 48.02
CA GLY A 157 0.77 14.93 49.20
C GLY A 157 2.04 14.11 49.39
N GLU A 158 2.90 14.58 50.30
CA GLU A 158 3.95 13.78 50.91
C GLU A 158 3.30 12.73 51.81
N GLU A 159 3.70 11.50 51.68
CA GLU A 159 3.79 10.50 52.80
C GLU A 159 4.62 9.30 52.31
N SER A 160 5.81 9.24 52.79
CA SER A 160 6.44 8.37 53.78
C SER A 160 6.16 6.88 53.65
N GLY A 161 7.20 6.14 53.33
CA GLY A 161 7.77 5.09 54.18
C GLY A 161 7.24 3.66 53.99
N GLU A 162 8.22 2.83 53.98
CA GLU A 162 8.25 1.46 54.53
C GLU A 162 8.03 0.29 53.58
N ASP A 163 9.05 -0.36 53.51
CA ASP A 163 9.43 -1.77 53.74
C ASP A 163 9.44 -2.73 52.53
N CYS A 164 10.67 -3.00 52.14
CA CYS A 164 11.07 -4.26 51.50
C CYS A 164 11.15 -5.38 52.57
N PRO A 165 10.62 -6.54 52.32
CA PRO A 165 11.11 -7.76 52.94
C PRO A 165 12.01 -8.55 51.97
N PRO A 166 12.99 -9.31 52.51
CA PRO A 166 14.09 -9.90 51.76
C PRO A 166 13.74 -11.27 51.15
N ASP A 167 14.62 -11.65 50.20
CA ASP A 167 14.83 -12.97 49.66
C ASP A 167 14.64 -14.10 50.65
N ASP A 168 14.05 -15.21 50.15
CA ASP A 168 14.53 -16.57 50.54
C ASP A 168 14.08 -17.64 49.51
N LEU A 169 15.14 -18.31 48.98
CA LEU A 169 15.22 -19.65 48.39
C LEU A 169 14.61 -19.89 46.98
#